data_49cddfeff4fb1f4e6c5a02ac30ceb84c
#
_entry.id   49cddfeff4fb1f4e6c5a02ac30ceb84c
#
_cell.length_a   1.000
_cell.length_b   1.000
_cell.length_c   1.000
_cell.angle_alpha   90.00
_cell.angle_beta   90.00
_cell.angle_gamma   90.00
#
_symmetry.space_group_name_H-M   'P 1'
#
loop_
_entity.id
_entity.type
_entity.pdbx_description
1 polymer ?
#
loop_
_entity_poly.entity_id
_entity_poly.type
_entity_poly.pdbx_seq_one_letter_code
_entity_poly.pdbx_strand_id
1 'polypeptide(L)'
;MWFASLIFLYLSFVINLKLMKKIKILSLFVCLIALLAACEDEDITPSYGARTVLVYIAGNNSLGQSDFDSKDVSEMIEGMKGTEGTTNNLLVYFAGYKKTAKLIRLIKNGKGEVKQETVMSYDKHNSVSLDVMKDVFRTAFSNY
;
A
#
# COMPACT_ATOMS: atom_id res chain seq x y z
N MET A 1 55.90 36.72 -20.06
CA MET A 1 55.36 35.37 -20.39
C MET A 1 54.66 34.68 -19.20
N TRP A 2 54.86 35.08 -17.98
CA TRP A 2 54.26 34.43 -16.78
C TRP A 2 52.79 34.82 -16.48
N PHE A 3 52.35 36.01 -16.86
CA PHE A 3 50.98 36.49 -16.59
C PHE A 3 49.91 35.74 -17.40
N ALA A 4 50.18 35.32 -18.62
CA ALA A 4 49.22 34.60 -19.46
C ALA A 4 48.93 33.19 -18.94
N SER A 5 49.94 32.54 -18.34
CA SER A 5 49.81 31.22 -17.72
C SER A 5 48.96 31.23 -16.45
N LEU A 6 49.05 32.31 -15.63
CA LEU A 6 48.28 32.47 -14.42
C LEU A 6 46.79 32.71 -14.71
N ILE A 7 46.51 33.50 -15.74
CA ILE A 7 45.12 33.77 -16.20
C ILE A 7 44.48 32.51 -16.74
N PHE A 8 45.23 31.70 -17.48
CA PHE A 8 44.70 30.44 -18.02
C PHE A 8 44.36 29.43 -16.91
N LEU A 9 45.20 29.31 -15.88
CA LEU A 9 44.95 28.49 -14.71
C LEU A 9 43.73 28.96 -13.89
N TYR A 10 43.60 30.25 -13.69
CA TYR A 10 42.45 30.84 -13.00
C TYR A 10 41.15 30.60 -13.77
N LEU A 11 41.15 30.81 -15.09
CA LEU A 11 39.99 30.60 -15.95
C LEU A 11 39.57 29.13 -15.97
N SER A 12 40.51 28.21 -16.06
CA SER A 12 40.27 26.76 -15.99
C SER A 12 39.67 26.35 -14.65
N PHE A 13 40.15 26.92 -13.55
CA PHE A 13 39.63 26.65 -12.20
C PHE A 13 38.20 27.18 -12.02
N VAL A 14 37.89 28.37 -12.50
CA VAL A 14 36.56 28.96 -12.42
C VAL A 14 35.54 28.19 -13.27
N ILE A 15 35.95 27.74 -14.48
CA ILE A 15 35.09 26.94 -15.38
C ILE A 15 34.79 25.58 -14.71
N ASN A 16 35.79 24.93 -14.12
CA ASN A 16 35.59 23.66 -13.40
C ASN A 16 34.66 23.80 -12.20
N LEU A 17 34.77 24.89 -11.42
CA LEU A 17 33.88 25.17 -10.30
C LEU A 17 32.41 25.39 -10.75
N LYS A 18 32.18 26.10 -11.85
CA LYS A 18 30.84 26.29 -12.43
C LYS A 18 30.28 25.00 -12.99
N LEU A 19 31.11 24.17 -13.62
CA LEU A 19 30.72 22.88 -14.17
C LEU A 19 30.35 21.89 -13.05
N MET A 20 31.15 21.84 -11.99
CA MET A 20 30.87 20.99 -10.81
C MET A 20 29.58 21.38 -10.11
N LYS A 21 29.25 22.68 -10.00
CA LYS A 21 27.96 23.11 -9.45
C LYS A 21 26.78 22.64 -10.31
N LYS A 22 26.88 22.75 -11.64
CA LYS A 22 25.84 22.24 -12.56
C LYS A 22 25.68 20.75 -12.49
N ILE A 23 26.77 19.99 -12.38
CA ILE A 23 26.74 18.52 -12.26
C ILE A 23 26.09 18.11 -10.93
N LYS A 24 26.39 18.78 -9.81
CA LYS A 24 25.74 18.52 -8.52
C LYS A 24 24.24 18.78 -8.54
N ILE A 25 23.80 19.86 -9.18
CA ILE A 25 22.39 20.20 -9.32
C ILE A 25 21.69 19.17 -10.23
N LEU A 26 22.31 18.76 -11.33
CA LEU A 26 21.78 17.75 -12.23
C LEU A 26 21.67 16.38 -11.53
N SER A 27 22.68 15.99 -10.77
CA SER A 27 22.67 14.75 -9.97
C SER A 27 21.56 14.77 -8.93
N LEU A 28 21.37 15.91 -8.24
CA LEU A 28 20.30 16.06 -7.26
C LEU A 28 18.91 15.93 -7.92
N PHE A 29 18.77 16.49 -9.14
CA PHE A 29 17.51 16.43 -9.88
C PHE A 29 17.21 15.01 -10.39
N VAL A 30 18.22 14.27 -10.84
CA VAL A 30 18.09 12.86 -11.23
C VAL A 30 17.75 11.98 -10.04
N CYS A 31 18.37 12.19 -8.88
CA CYS A 31 17.99 11.49 -7.64
C CYS A 31 16.55 11.80 -7.21
N LEU A 32 16.09 13.05 -7.35
CA LEU A 32 14.74 13.45 -7.01
C LEU A 32 13.71 12.78 -7.93
N ILE A 33 14.00 12.71 -9.24
CA ILE A 33 13.15 12.00 -10.21
C ILE A 33 13.13 10.49 -9.91
N ALA A 34 14.26 9.88 -9.56
CA ALA A 34 14.34 8.48 -9.19
C ALA A 34 13.53 8.16 -7.92
N LEU A 35 13.48 9.07 -6.96
CA LEU A 35 12.64 8.94 -5.77
C LEU A 35 11.14 9.06 -6.07
N LEU A 36 10.77 9.86 -7.07
CA LEU A 36 9.37 10.00 -7.50
C LEU A 36 8.91 8.79 -8.35
N ALA A 37 9.81 8.16 -9.09
CA ALA A 37 9.51 6.95 -9.86
C ALA A 37 9.47 5.68 -9.01
N ALA A 38 9.90 5.72 -7.75
CA ALA A 38 9.85 4.57 -6.83
C ALA A 38 8.49 4.38 -6.13
N CYS A 39 7.53 5.29 -6.33
CA CYS A 39 6.12 5.06 -6.03
C CYS A 39 5.45 4.45 -7.27
N GLU A 40 5.72 3.21 -7.59
CA GLU A 40 4.74 2.38 -8.27
C GLU A 40 3.68 2.06 -7.21
N ASP A 41 2.60 2.85 -7.15
CA ASP A 41 1.32 2.36 -6.71
C ASP A 41 1.01 1.21 -7.66
N GLU A 42 1.16 -0.03 -7.18
CA GLU A 42 0.58 -1.18 -7.87
C GLU A 42 -0.92 -0.85 -7.93
N ASP A 43 -1.39 -0.40 -9.09
CA ASP A 43 -2.81 -0.25 -9.40
C ASP A 43 -3.46 -1.61 -9.14
N ILE A 44 -4.07 -1.74 -7.95
CA ILE A 44 -4.79 -2.93 -7.58
C ILE A 44 -6.11 -2.88 -8.35
N THR A 45 -5.99 -3.19 -9.62
CA THR A 45 -7.17 -3.36 -10.46
C THR A 45 -8.04 -4.44 -9.85
N PRO A 46 -9.35 -4.19 -9.66
CA PRO A 46 -10.30 -5.24 -9.30
C PRO A 46 -10.11 -6.38 -10.29
N SER A 47 -9.54 -7.49 -9.86
CA SER A 47 -9.48 -8.66 -10.72
C SER A 47 -10.69 -9.52 -10.40
N TYR A 48 -11.51 -9.77 -11.41
CA TYR A 48 -12.51 -10.81 -11.32
C TYR A 48 -11.77 -12.14 -11.14
N GLY A 49 -11.56 -12.51 -9.88
CA GLY A 49 -10.98 -13.80 -9.54
C GLY A 49 -11.95 -14.93 -9.88
N ALA A 50 -11.44 -16.14 -9.97
CA ALA A 50 -12.28 -17.31 -10.15
C ALA A 50 -13.27 -17.51 -8.98
N ARG A 51 -12.94 -16.94 -7.82
CA ARG A 51 -13.76 -17.04 -6.60
C ARG A 51 -13.52 -15.85 -5.68
N THR A 52 -14.60 -15.25 -5.15
CA THR A 52 -14.54 -14.24 -4.10
C THR A 52 -15.07 -14.82 -2.79
N VAL A 53 -14.27 -14.71 -1.74
CA VAL A 53 -14.65 -15.10 -0.38
C VAL A 53 -14.73 -13.83 0.47
N LEU A 54 -15.87 -13.63 1.12
CA LEU A 54 -16.09 -12.55 2.08
C LEU A 54 -16.18 -13.14 3.49
N VAL A 55 -15.28 -12.73 4.37
CA VAL A 55 -15.35 -13.01 5.80
C VAL A 55 -15.91 -11.78 6.50
N TYR A 56 -16.96 -11.95 7.31
CA TYR A 56 -17.64 -10.86 8.00
C TYR A 56 -17.43 -10.97 9.51
N ILE A 57 -16.59 -10.11 10.08
CA ILE A 57 -16.23 -10.10 11.51
C ILE A 57 -16.91 -8.92 12.20
N ALA A 58 -18.02 -9.19 12.91
CA ALA A 58 -18.70 -8.21 13.76
C ALA A 58 -18.13 -8.28 15.19
N GLY A 59 -16.89 -7.82 15.38
CA GLY A 59 -16.10 -7.96 16.61
C GLY A 59 -16.31 -6.83 17.64
N ASN A 60 -17.33 -5.98 17.52
CA ASN A 60 -17.60 -4.93 18.53
C ASN A 60 -18.31 -5.50 19.76
N ASN A 61 -17.73 -6.53 20.37
CA ASN A 61 -18.25 -7.29 21.52
C ASN A 61 -17.09 -7.79 22.41
N SER A 62 -17.35 -8.73 23.29
CA SER A 62 -16.34 -9.32 24.20
C SER A 62 -15.18 -10.01 23.45
N LEU A 63 -15.42 -10.59 22.28
CA LEU A 63 -14.36 -11.21 21.47
C LEU A 63 -13.38 -10.16 20.95
N GLY A 64 -13.90 -9.03 20.47
CA GLY A 64 -13.08 -7.90 20.04
C GLY A 64 -12.38 -7.18 21.19
N GLN A 65 -12.93 -7.20 22.42
CA GLN A 65 -12.23 -6.70 23.61
C GLN A 65 -10.95 -7.50 23.92
N SER A 66 -10.93 -8.77 23.58
CA SER A 66 -9.80 -9.69 23.79
C SER A 66 -8.93 -9.83 22.53
N ASP A 67 -9.10 -8.94 21.54
CA ASP A 67 -8.38 -8.93 20.27
C ASP A 67 -8.45 -10.24 19.44
N PHE A 68 -9.41 -11.11 19.69
CA PHE A 68 -9.61 -12.33 18.91
C PHE A 68 -9.90 -12.01 17.44
N ASP A 69 -10.63 -10.95 17.18
CA ASP A 69 -10.94 -10.43 15.86
C ASP A 69 -9.67 -10.08 15.07
N SER A 70 -8.70 -9.43 15.70
CA SER A 70 -7.40 -9.09 15.07
C SER A 70 -6.54 -10.33 14.86
N LYS A 71 -6.65 -11.31 15.77
CA LYS A 71 -5.96 -12.58 15.67
C LYS A 71 -6.47 -13.39 14.49
N ASP A 72 -7.78 -13.45 14.29
CA ASP A 72 -8.40 -14.12 13.14
C ASP A 72 -7.90 -13.57 11.81
N VAL A 73 -7.79 -12.24 11.68
CA VAL A 73 -7.21 -11.60 10.49
C VAL A 73 -5.75 -12.01 10.29
N SER A 74 -4.98 -12.07 11.36
CA SER A 74 -3.57 -12.48 11.31
C SER A 74 -3.42 -13.95 10.89
N GLU A 75 -4.30 -14.82 11.35
CA GLU A 75 -4.34 -16.23 10.96
C GLU A 75 -4.72 -16.42 9.50
N MET A 76 -5.65 -15.60 8.97
CA MET A 76 -5.98 -15.58 7.54
C MET A 76 -4.78 -15.18 6.69
N ILE A 77 -4.02 -14.16 7.11
CA ILE A 77 -2.80 -13.73 6.42
C ILE A 77 -1.78 -14.87 6.40
N GLU A 78 -1.59 -15.53 7.53
CA GLU A 78 -0.63 -16.65 7.62
C GLU A 78 -1.07 -17.84 6.76
N GLY A 79 -2.36 -18.16 6.78
CA GLY A 79 -2.95 -19.20 5.93
C GLY A 79 -2.76 -18.91 4.43
N MET A 80 -2.91 -17.65 4.01
CA MET A 80 -2.71 -17.26 2.61
C MET A 80 -1.26 -17.42 2.15
N LYS A 81 -0.27 -17.27 3.01
CA LYS A 81 1.15 -17.48 2.65
C LYS A 81 1.40 -18.91 2.17
N GLY A 82 0.73 -19.89 2.78
CA GLY A 82 0.86 -21.30 2.45
C GLY A 82 0.10 -21.75 1.18
N THR A 83 -0.77 -20.92 0.61
CA THR A 83 -1.56 -21.31 -0.58
C THR A 83 -0.78 -21.07 -1.86
N GLU A 84 -0.90 -21.99 -2.85
CA GLU A 84 -0.38 -21.80 -4.19
C GLU A 84 -1.39 -21.04 -5.05
N GLY A 85 -0.89 -20.02 -5.77
CA GLY A 85 -1.66 -19.27 -6.75
C GLY A 85 -2.74 -18.35 -6.17
N THR A 86 -3.05 -17.25 -6.82
CA THR A 86 -4.00 -16.30 -6.27
C THR A 86 -4.84 -15.63 -7.34
N THR A 87 -5.73 -16.41 -7.94
CA THR A 87 -6.82 -15.85 -8.72
C THR A 87 -8.06 -15.56 -7.86
N ASN A 88 -8.02 -15.87 -6.56
CA ASN A 88 -9.13 -15.70 -5.64
C ASN A 88 -9.01 -14.38 -4.86
N ASN A 89 -10.15 -13.73 -4.61
CA ASN A 89 -10.23 -12.56 -3.74
C ASN A 89 -10.61 -13.00 -2.32
N LEU A 90 -9.83 -12.61 -1.33
CA LEU A 90 -10.20 -12.73 0.08
C LEU A 90 -10.48 -11.34 0.62
N LEU A 91 -11.75 -11.05 0.86
CA LEU A 91 -12.24 -9.82 1.45
C LEU A 91 -12.60 -10.09 2.91
N VAL A 92 -12.22 -9.20 3.80
CA VAL A 92 -12.55 -9.29 5.21
C VAL A 92 -13.19 -7.99 5.66
N TYR A 93 -14.48 -8.04 5.99
CA TYR A 93 -15.09 -6.97 6.76
C TYR A 93 -14.74 -7.16 8.23
N PHE A 94 -14.16 -6.14 8.81
CA PHE A 94 -13.63 -6.17 10.16
C PHE A 94 -14.15 -5.00 10.96
N ALA A 95 -14.97 -5.27 11.98
CA ALA A 95 -15.51 -4.27 12.90
C ALA A 95 -15.07 -4.61 14.33
N GLY A 96 -13.85 -4.23 14.70
CA GLY A 96 -13.28 -4.50 16.01
C GLY A 96 -13.85 -3.60 17.12
N TYR A 97 -13.61 -4.00 18.37
CA TYR A 97 -14.08 -3.27 19.54
C TYR A 97 -13.50 -1.85 19.57
N LYS A 98 -14.35 -0.83 19.55
CA LYS A 98 -13.98 0.60 19.53
C LYS A 98 -13.04 0.99 18.39
N LYS A 99 -12.94 0.19 17.34
CA LYS A 99 -12.14 0.47 16.16
C LYS A 99 -13.04 0.90 15.00
N THR A 100 -12.52 1.71 14.08
CA THR A 100 -13.20 2.00 12.82
C THR A 100 -13.35 0.72 12.01
N ALA A 101 -14.57 0.38 11.62
CA ALA A 101 -14.79 -0.78 10.80
C ALA A 101 -14.23 -0.58 9.38
N LYS A 102 -13.73 -1.66 8.79
CA LYS A 102 -13.11 -1.64 7.46
C LYS A 102 -13.49 -2.87 6.66
N LEU A 103 -13.63 -2.70 5.37
CA LEU A 103 -13.54 -3.78 4.41
C LEU A 103 -12.11 -3.78 3.87
N ILE A 104 -11.39 -4.85 4.09
CA ILE A 104 -10.02 -5.03 3.62
C ILE A 104 -9.96 -6.17 2.60
N ARG A 105 -9.04 -6.07 1.66
CA ARG A 105 -8.66 -7.14 0.75
C ARG A 105 -7.30 -7.67 1.15
N LEU A 106 -7.17 -8.97 1.26
CA LEU A 106 -5.90 -9.65 1.47
C LEU A 106 -5.38 -10.10 0.11
N ILE A 107 -4.18 -9.65 -0.24
CA ILE A 107 -3.54 -9.88 -1.54
C ILE A 107 -2.19 -10.52 -1.33
N LYS A 108 -1.95 -11.64 -2.00
CA LYS A 108 -0.64 -12.28 -2.04
C LYS A 108 0.10 -11.83 -3.29
N ASN A 109 1.29 -11.27 -3.16
CA ASN A 109 2.13 -10.89 -4.29
C ASN A 109 2.90 -12.10 -4.85
N GLY A 110 3.55 -11.91 -6.00
CA GLY A 110 4.36 -12.97 -6.63
C GLY A 110 5.56 -13.45 -5.81
N LYS A 111 5.91 -12.75 -4.71
CA LYS A 111 6.96 -13.14 -3.75
C LYS A 111 6.43 -13.95 -2.57
N GLY A 112 5.12 -14.21 -2.51
CA GLY A 112 4.50 -14.92 -1.41
C GLY A 112 4.14 -14.05 -0.20
N GLU A 113 4.35 -12.74 -0.26
CA GLU A 113 3.97 -11.81 0.81
C GLU A 113 2.50 -11.47 0.71
N VAL A 114 1.81 -11.38 1.85
CA VAL A 114 0.40 -10.98 1.91
C VAL A 114 0.31 -9.54 2.40
N LYS A 115 -0.31 -8.69 1.57
CA LYS A 115 -0.59 -7.29 1.89
C LYS A 115 -2.07 -7.12 2.22
N GLN A 116 -2.37 -6.15 3.08
CA GLN A 116 -3.72 -5.70 3.37
C GLN A 116 -3.99 -4.39 2.63
N GLU A 117 -5.04 -4.38 1.85
CA GLU A 117 -5.56 -3.18 1.22
C GLU A 117 -6.88 -2.79 1.88
N THR A 118 -7.05 -1.51 2.22
CA THR A 118 -8.34 -1.02 2.69
C THR A 118 -9.21 -0.65 1.50
N VAL A 119 -10.24 -1.44 1.24
CA VAL A 119 -11.22 -1.20 0.18
C VAL A 119 -12.18 -0.08 0.59
N MET A 120 -12.66 -0.12 1.84
CA MET A 120 -13.59 0.86 2.37
C MET A 120 -13.47 0.97 3.89
N SER A 121 -13.65 2.18 4.42
CA SER A 121 -13.75 2.46 5.85
C SER A 121 -15.17 2.93 6.18
N TYR A 122 -15.68 2.48 7.32
CA TYR A 122 -17.05 2.79 7.76
C TYR A 122 -17.01 3.55 9.08
N ASP A 123 -17.42 4.80 9.05
CA ASP A 123 -17.51 5.60 10.27
C ASP A 123 -18.82 5.30 11.03
N LYS A 124 -18.69 5.08 12.33
CA LYS A 124 -19.80 5.02 13.30
C LYS A 124 -21.06 4.26 12.82
N HIS A 125 -20.92 3.02 12.42
CA HIS A 125 -22.07 2.22 12.05
C HIS A 125 -22.23 0.98 12.94
N ASN A 126 -23.44 0.41 12.91
CA ASN A 126 -23.73 -0.81 13.62
C ASN A 126 -23.47 -2.03 12.71
N SER A 127 -22.39 -2.77 12.97
CA SER A 127 -21.97 -3.92 12.16
C SER A 127 -23.00 -5.06 12.09
N VAL A 128 -23.98 -5.10 12.99
CA VAL A 128 -25.07 -6.08 12.95
C VAL A 128 -26.35 -5.56 12.30
N SER A 129 -26.33 -4.33 11.79
CA SER A 129 -27.43 -3.75 11.03
C SER A 129 -27.55 -4.41 9.65
N LEU A 130 -28.77 -4.73 9.24
CA LEU A 130 -29.06 -5.32 7.94
C LEU A 130 -28.58 -4.42 6.79
N ASP A 131 -28.74 -3.11 6.91
CA ASP A 131 -28.36 -2.17 5.85
C ASP A 131 -26.86 -2.09 5.67
N VAL A 132 -26.09 -2.08 6.79
CA VAL A 132 -24.63 -2.15 6.77
C VAL A 132 -24.16 -3.47 6.13
N MET A 133 -24.77 -4.58 6.55
CA MET A 133 -24.43 -5.89 5.99
C MET A 133 -24.69 -5.92 4.48
N LYS A 134 -25.83 -5.44 4.01
CA LYS A 134 -26.16 -5.35 2.57
C LYS A 134 -25.17 -4.49 1.81
N ASP A 135 -24.75 -3.37 2.38
CA ASP A 135 -23.78 -2.46 1.75
C ASP A 135 -22.42 -3.12 1.60
N VAL A 136 -21.92 -3.75 2.66
CA VAL A 136 -20.66 -4.51 2.61
C VAL A 136 -20.71 -5.62 1.58
N PHE A 137 -21.80 -6.41 1.53
CA PHE A 137 -21.98 -7.48 0.54
C PHE A 137 -22.03 -6.91 -0.89
N ARG A 138 -22.77 -5.82 -1.09
CA ARG A 138 -22.83 -5.16 -2.40
C ARG A 138 -21.45 -4.69 -2.83
N THR A 139 -20.73 -4.01 -1.97
CA THR A 139 -19.36 -3.53 -2.26
C THR A 139 -18.42 -4.69 -2.58
N ALA A 140 -18.48 -5.77 -1.81
CA ALA A 140 -17.63 -6.93 -2.02
C ALA A 140 -17.90 -7.64 -3.36
N PHE A 141 -19.16 -7.88 -3.70
CA PHE A 141 -19.52 -8.70 -4.87
C PHE A 141 -19.80 -7.90 -6.16
N SER A 142 -19.84 -6.56 -6.09
CA SER A 142 -19.92 -5.74 -7.32
C SER A 142 -18.56 -5.40 -7.90
N ASN A 143 -17.50 -5.45 -7.09
CA ASN A 143 -16.16 -5.00 -7.48
C ASN A 143 -15.14 -6.14 -7.60
N TYR A 144 -15.49 -7.35 -7.11
CA TYR A 144 -14.54 -8.48 -7.05
C TYR A 144 -15.14 -9.80 -7.51
#